data_81f5ef767695a0ba5155476646f5ead6
#
_entry.id   81f5ef767695a0ba5155476646f5ead6
#
_cell.length_a   1.000
_cell.length_b   1.000
_cell.length_c   1.000
_cell.angle_alpha   90.00
_cell.angle_beta   90.00
_cell.angle_gamma   90.00
#
_symmetry.space_group_name_H-M   'P 1'
#
loop_
_entity.id
_entity.type
_entity.pdbx_description
1 polymer ?
#
loop_
_entity_poly.entity_id
_entity_poly.type
_entity_poly.pdbx_seq_one_letter_code
_entity_poly.pdbx_strand_id
1 'polypeptide(L)'
;MLKRIIIFFFVLIFLSLSFLVFLFSHSRENTNESITDSPFDPGKNNYLLESEWIHKENLNQPYAIAIDARGYVYTGTADHKIVQIRTNEKIETFAILSGRPLGMVFDSHGNLLVCVEEVGIVEIRKDGSQKTLISKLPDGSPLRFPHGIDISKDGKIYFTVSSRSYSLRESFLEELFSRPNGMIVTADKNLTLEILNQDLYYPTGIALSSNEEFLLVSEPFRHRISSVPLYGSKRGAEKFFLTNIPGIPALISGNGGFFWVGIPYHRNEILDKTQEYPEIKNLLTGLPVFLFGKNIPRGLVFALNDFGDITANYQDFSDSSVAGITAVLNHAGNIYLVSSTTGKIAKMKPIIEEIQFF
;
A
#
# COMPACT_ATOMS: atom_id res chain seq x y z
N MET A 1 -0.45 -22.17 -53.12
CA MET A 1 -0.48 -20.80 -52.57
C MET A 1 -0.64 -20.79 -51.05
N LEU A 2 -1.64 -21.41 -50.49
CA LEU A 2 -1.93 -21.45 -49.04
C LEU A 2 -0.76 -21.97 -48.16
N LYS A 3 -0.10 -23.06 -48.56
CA LYS A 3 1.08 -23.59 -47.83
C LYS A 3 2.24 -22.58 -47.75
N ARG A 4 2.47 -21.79 -48.80
CA ARG A 4 3.53 -20.75 -48.79
C ARG A 4 3.18 -19.57 -47.86
N ILE A 5 1.90 -19.23 -47.78
CA ILE A 5 1.41 -18.19 -46.87
C ILE A 5 1.54 -18.65 -45.43
N ILE A 6 1.17 -19.88 -45.12
CA ILE A 6 1.31 -20.47 -43.79
C ILE A 6 2.79 -20.52 -43.36
N ILE A 7 3.69 -20.96 -44.23
CA ILE A 7 5.13 -20.99 -43.97
C ILE A 7 5.68 -19.57 -43.73
N PHE A 8 5.25 -18.60 -44.52
CA PHE A 8 5.64 -17.21 -44.37
C PHE A 8 5.20 -16.66 -43.00
N PHE A 9 3.96 -16.94 -42.57
CA PHE A 9 3.48 -16.55 -41.24
C PHE A 9 4.26 -17.21 -40.10
N PHE A 10 4.58 -18.50 -40.21
CA PHE A 10 5.39 -19.21 -39.22
C PHE A 10 6.84 -18.66 -39.16
N VAL A 11 7.43 -18.34 -40.28
CA VAL A 11 8.77 -17.70 -40.33
C VAL A 11 8.72 -16.31 -39.72
N LEU A 12 7.69 -15.52 -39.96
CA LEU A 12 7.53 -14.18 -39.37
C LEU A 12 7.33 -14.25 -37.87
N ILE A 13 6.54 -15.19 -37.35
CA ILE A 13 6.37 -15.44 -35.93
C ILE A 13 7.68 -15.92 -35.30
N PHE A 14 8.40 -16.82 -35.96
CA PHE A 14 9.69 -17.32 -35.46
C PHE A 14 10.74 -16.20 -35.43
N LEU A 15 10.82 -15.35 -36.43
CA LEU A 15 11.73 -14.21 -36.47
C LEU A 15 11.37 -13.16 -35.40
N SER A 16 10.08 -12.91 -35.18
CA SER A 16 9.64 -11.99 -34.11
C SER A 16 9.92 -12.55 -32.72
N LEU A 17 9.73 -13.85 -32.50
CA LEU A 17 10.10 -14.54 -31.27
C LEU A 17 11.62 -14.55 -31.06
N SER A 18 12.40 -14.82 -32.12
CA SER A 18 13.87 -14.79 -32.06
C SER A 18 14.41 -13.39 -31.80
N PHE A 19 13.78 -12.36 -32.38
CA PHE A 19 14.11 -10.97 -32.10
C PHE A 19 13.76 -10.56 -30.66
N LEU A 20 12.61 -11.00 -30.17
CA LEU A 20 12.25 -10.85 -28.74
C LEU A 20 13.30 -11.53 -27.82
N VAL A 21 13.66 -12.79 -28.09
CA VAL A 21 14.70 -13.51 -27.34
C VAL A 21 16.05 -12.80 -27.43
N PHE A 22 16.42 -12.25 -28.59
CA PHE A 22 17.64 -11.48 -28.79
C PHE A 22 17.61 -10.18 -27.94
N LEU A 23 16.52 -9.44 -27.93
CA LEU A 23 16.34 -8.26 -27.07
C LEU A 23 16.46 -8.66 -25.59
N PHE A 24 15.85 -9.77 -25.18
CA PHE A 24 15.95 -10.30 -23.81
C PHE A 24 17.36 -10.78 -23.42
N SER A 25 18.18 -11.18 -24.38
CA SER A 25 19.53 -11.71 -24.10
C SER A 25 20.62 -10.64 -24.06
N HIS A 26 20.39 -9.45 -24.62
CA HIS A 26 21.43 -8.42 -24.79
C HIS A 26 21.32 -7.21 -23.87
N SER A 27 20.23 -7.06 -23.13
CA SER A 27 19.99 -5.88 -22.29
C SER A 27 20.23 -6.14 -20.80
N ARG A 28 21.45 -6.46 -20.43
CA ARG A 28 21.90 -6.40 -19.04
C ARG A 28 22.60 -5.08 -18.79
N GLU A 29 21.87 -3.99 -18.67
CA GLU A 29 22.39 -2.82 -17.99
C GLU A 29 22.13 -2.96 -16.48
N ASN A 30 23.19 -2.85 -15.70
CA ASN A 30 23.19 -2.86 -14.24
C ASN A 30 22.31 -1.72 -13.70
N THR A 31 21.05 -1.99 -13.43
CA THR A 31 20.34 -1.21 -12.44
C THR A 31 20.80 -1.71 -11.08
N ASN A 32 21.42 -0.84 -10.29
CA ASN A 32 22.04 -1.17 -8.99
C ASN A 32 21.08 -1.69 -7.90
N GLU A 33 19.83 -1.97 -8.23
CA GLU A 33 18.84 -2.57 -7.34
C GLU A 33 18.04 -3.62 -8.12
N SER A 34 18.45 -4.88 -7.97
CA SER A 34 17.68 -6.01 -8.47
C SER A 34 16.38 -6.15 -7.67
N ILE A 35 15.23 -6.02 -8.34
CA ILE A 35 13.92 -6.40 -7.77
C ILE A 35 13.79 -7.94 -7.76
N THR A 36 14.71 -8.62 -8.42
CA THR A 36 14.68 -10.06 -8.69
C THR A 36 15.21 -10.93 -7.56
N ASP A 37 15.67 -10.32 -6.46
CA ASP A 37 16.05 -11.10 -5.28
C ASP A 37 14.88 -11.94 -4.80
N SER A 38 15.17 -13.21 -4.52
CA SER A 38 14.17 -14.15 -4.03
C SER A 38 13.49 -13.60 -2.78
N PRO A 39 12.16 -13.68 -2.69
CA PRO A 39 11.47 -13.28 -1.48
C PRO A 39 11.94 -14.13 -0.29
N PHE A 40 12.01 -13.54 0.90
CA PHE A 40 12.26 -14.35 2.11
C PHE A 40 11.06 -15.26 2.39
N ASP A 41 11.31 -16.40 3.02
CA ASP A 41 10.25 -17.32 3.48
C ASP A 41 9.76 -16.88 4.87
N PRO A 42 8.52 -16.42 5.00
CA PRO A 42 7.98 -16.04 6.31
C PRO A 42 7.59 -17.25 7.17
N GLY A 43 7.84 -18.49 6.71
CA GLY A 43 7.29 -19.69 7.31
C GLY A 43 5.80 -19.89 6.95
N LYS A 44 5.14 -20.86 7.59
CA LYS A 44 3.74 -21.22 7.30
C LYS A 44 2.94 -21.30 8.59
N ASN A 45 1.81 -20.60 8.63
CA ASN A 45 0.82 -20.74 9.70
C ASN A 45 -0.57 -20.37 9.17
N ASN A 46 -1.59 -20.52 10.01
CA ASN A 46 -2.98 -20.21 9.70
C ASN A 46 -3.62 -19.33 10.78
N TYR A 47 -2.83 -18.50 11.45
CA TYR A 47 -3.30 -17.66 12.56
C TYR A 47 -4.39 -16.66 12.15
N LEU A 48 -4.43 -16.21 10.90
CA LEU A 48 -5.51 -15.34 10.42
C LEU A 48 -6.88 -16.03 10.45
N LEU A 49 -6.95 -17.37 10.44
CA LEU A 49 -8.22 -18.10 10.55
C LEU A 49 -8.86 -17.99 11.93
N GLU A 50 -8.11 -17.55 12.96
CA GLU A 50 -8.64 -17.27 14.31
C GLU A 50 -9.36 -15.92 14.38
N SER A 51 -9.34 -15.13 13.30
CA SER A 51 -10.01 -13.84 13.25
C SER A 51 -11.52 -13.98 13.06
N GLU A 52 -12.26 -13.04 13.63
CA GLU A 52 -13.72 -12.96 13.54
C GLU A 52 -14.12 -11.73 12.71
N TRP A 53 -15.10 -11.88 11.82
CA TRP A 53 -15.69 -10.75 11.09
C TRP A 53 -16.51 -9.87 12.03
N ILE A 54 -16.23 -8.55 12.05
CA ILE A 54 -16.96 -7.61 12.92
C ILE A 54 -18.28 -7.12 12.32
N HIS A 55 -18.64 -7.59 11.14
CA HIS A 55 -19.92 -7.29 10.47
C HIS A 55 -20.27 -8.38 9.44
N LYS A 56 -21.57 -8.49 9.11
CA LYS A 56 -22.11 -9.52 8.22
C LYS A 56 -22.13 -9.12 6.76
N GLU A 57 -22.44 -7.83 6.48
CA GLU A 57 -22.57 -7.30 5.12
C GLU A 57 -21.22 -7.15 4.44
N ASN A 58 -21.17 -7.29 3.12
CA ASN A 58 -19.95 -7.01 2.36
C ASN A 58 -19.90 -5.52 2.00
N LEU A 59 -18.77 -4.88 2.32
CA LEU A 59 -18.44 -3.54 1.91
C LEU A 59 -17.80 -3.54 0.52
N ASN A 60 -17.95 -2.46 -0.23
CA ASN A 60 -17.36 -2.36 -1.55
C ASN A 60 -15.86 -2.05 -1.47
N GLN A 61 -15.02 -3.08 -1.52
CA GLN A 61 -13.56 -2.99 -1.48
C GLN A 61 -13.05 -2.02 -0.41
N PRO A 62 -13.28 -2.27 0.89
CA PRO A 62 -12.74 -1.44 1.96
C PRO A 62 -11.22 -1.43 1.88
N TYR A 63 -10.57 -0.29 2.25
CA TYR A 63 -9.14 -0.15 2.00
C TYR A 63 -8.34 0.22 3.25
N ALA A 64 -8.72 1.26 3.97
CA ALA A 64 -8.04 1.75 5.18
C ALA A 64 -8.92 1.56 6.41
N ILE A 65 -8.36 1.80 7.58
CA ILE A 65 -9.06 1.70 8.86
C ILE A 65 -8.63 2.82 9.80
N ALA A 66 -9.59 3.38 10.52
CA ALA A 66 -9.36 4.20 11.71
C ALA A 66 -10.40 3.84 12.78
N ILE A 67 -10.05 4.01 14.05
CA ILE A 67 -10.95 3.71 15.17
C ILE A 67 -11.01 4.95 16.07
N ASP A 68 -12.21 5.39 16.41
CA ASP A 68 -12.40 6.54 17.29
C ASP A 68 -12.34 6.16 18.79
N ALA A 69 -12.36 7.17 19.65
CA ALA A 69 -12.30 6.98 21.12
C ALA A 69 -13.50 6.18 21.69
N ARG A 70 -14.59 5.99 20.94
CA ARG A 70 -15.75 5.16 21.31
C ARG A 70 -15.58 3.71 20.87
N GLY A 71 -14.51 3.39 20.14
CA GLY A 71 -14.28 2.07 19.56
C GLY A 71 -15.07 1.82 18.26
N TYR A 72 -15.60 2.88 17.61
CA TYR A 72 -16.25 2.75 16.32
C TYR A 72 -15.19 2.66 15.22
N VAL A 73 -15.37 1.70 14.33
CA VAL A 73 -14.46 1.44 13.21
C VAL A 73 -14.93 2.22 11.99
N TYR A 74 -13.99 2.90 11.34
CA TYR A 74 -14.22 3.63 10.09
C TYR A 74 -13.37 3.03 8.99
N THR A 75 -13.96 2.91 7.79
CA THR A 75 -13.24 2.45 6.59
C THR A 75 -13.70 3.20 5.36
N GLY A 76 -12.78 3.41 4.43
CA GLY A 76 -13.08 3.98 3.11
C GLY A 76 -13.40 2.88 2.11
N THR A 77 -14.40 3.08 1.24
CA THR A 77 -14.86 2.10 0.25
C THR A 77 -14.68 2.61 -1.17
N ALA A 78 -14.64 1.69 -2.15
CA ALA A 78 -14.41 2.04 -3.56
C ALA A 78 -15.56 2.84 -4.19
N ASP A 79 -16.73 2.83 -3.60
CA ASP A 79 -17.88 3.66 -3.98
C ASP A 79 -17.90 5.03 -3.29
N HIS A 80 -16.72 5.52 -2.91
CA HIS A 80 -16.46 6.87 -2.39
C HIS A 80 -17.12 7.18 -1.04
N LYS A 81 -17.35 6.17 -0.21
CA LYS A 81 -17.94 6.37 1.11
C LYS A 81 -16.92 6.18 2.22
N ILE A 82 -17.11 6.89 3.31
CA ILE A 82 -16.64 6.51 4.62
C ILE A 82 -17.77 5.81 5.33
N VAL A 83 -17.52 4.57 5.71
CA VAL A 83 -18.46 3.74 6.45
C VAL A 83 -18.04 3.67 7.91
N GLN A 84 -18.97 3.83 8.83
CA GLN A 84 -18.81 3.66 10.27
C GLN A 84 -19.46 2.35 10.70
N ILE A 85 -18.72 1.52 11.43
CA ILE A 85 -19.21 0.29 12.05
C ILE A 85 -19.20 0.49 13.56
N ARG A 86 -20.36 0.42 14.17
CA ARG A 86 -20.54 0.58 15.61
C ARG A 86 -20.22 -0.73 16.35
N THR A 87 -20.04 -0.65 17.65
CA THR A 87 -19.76 -1.82 18.52
C THR A 87 -20.88 -2.87 18.53
N ASN A 88 -22.07 -2.52 18.08
CA ASN A 88 -23.21 -3.44 17.89
C ASN A 88 -23.31 -3.97 16.45
N GLU A 89 -22.24 -3.91 15.68
CA GLU A 89 -22.14 -4.34 14.27
C GLU A 89 -22.98 -3.53 13.28
N LYS A 90 -23.69 -2.46 13.73
CA LYS A 90 -24.44 -1.61 12.82
C LYS A 90 -23.53 -0.83 11.91
N ILE A 91 -23.78 -0.92 10.60
CA ILE A 91 -23.07 -0.20 9.55
C ILE A 91 -23.88 1.04 9.15
N GLU A 92 -23.19 2.18 9.09
CA GLU A 92 -23.78 3.45 8.67
C GLU A 92 -22.83 4.18 7.71
N THR A 93 -23.36 4.85 6.70
CA THR A 93 -22.56 5.78 5.89
C THR A 93 -22.30 7.03 6.72
N PHE A 94 -21.02 7.28 7.03
CA PHE A 94 -20.61 8.45 7.80
C PHE A 94 -20.42 9.68 6.90
N ALA A 95 -19.84 9.49 5.71
CA ALA A 95 -19.64 10.54 4.72
C ALA A 95 -19.61 9.97 3.30
N ILE A 96 -19.97 10.82 2.31
CA ILE A 96 -19.81 10.52 0.88
C ILE A 96 -18.82 11.55 0.33
N LEU A 97 -17.79 11.07 -0.37
CA LEU A 97 -16.69 11.87 -0.88
C LEU A 97 -16.75 12.01 -2.40
N SER A 98 -16.04 13.01 -2.94
CA SER A 98 -15.96 13.22 -4.40
C SER A 98 -14.99 12.27 -5.10
N GLY A 99 -14.10 11.58 -4.34
CA GLY A 99 -13.11 10.62 -4.83
C GLY A 99 -13.00 9.42 -3.91
N ARG A 100 -12.19 8.44 -4.30
CA ARG A 100 -11.96 7.24 -3.50
C ARG A 100 -11.15 7.57 -2.24
N PRO A 101 -11.66 7.27 -1.03
CA PRO A 101 -10.88 7.35 0.20
C PRO A 101 -9.82 6.25 0.23
N LEU A 102 -8.61 6.63 0.59
CA LEU A 102 -7.44 5.76 0.74
C LEU A 102 -7.00 5.73 2.21
N GLY A 103 -5.84 6.27 2.57
CA GLY A 103 -5.40 6.36 3.96
C GLY A 103 -6.24 7.29 4.82
N MET A 104 -6.35 7.00 6.12
CA MET A 104 -7.09 7.83 7.06
C MET A 104 -6.54 7.75 8.48
N VAL A 105 -6.68 8.83 9.23
CA VAL A 105 -6.26 8.93 10.63
C VAL A 105 -7.13 9.93 11.37
N PHE A 106 -7.39 9.72 12.66
CA PHE A 106 -8.03 10.71 13.51
C PHE A 106 -7.02 11.72 14.06
N ASP A 107 -7.36 13.00 14.02
CA ASP A 107 -6.62 14.04 14.72
C ASP A 107 -6.94 14.05 16.23
N SER A 108 -6.22 14.88 16.98
CA SER A 108 -6.42 15.03 18.45
C SER A 108 -7.78 15.63 18.83
N HIS A 109 -8.52 16.24 17.90
CA HIS A 109 -9.85 16.79 18.10
C HIS A 109 -10.95 15.75 17.78
N GLY A 110 -10.56 14.60 17.24
CA GLY A 110 -11.45 13.54 16.79
C GLY A 110 -12.10 13.82 15.44
N ASN A 111 -11.48 14.64 14.58
CA ASN A 111 -11.83 14.75 13.17
C ASN A 111 -11.07 13.69 12.39
N LEU A 112 -11.69 13.14 11.34
CA LEU A 112 -11.08 12.14 10.48
C LEU A 112 -10.38 12.84 9.30
N LEU A 113 -9.05 12.72 9.21
CA LEU A 113 -8.28 13.15 8.05
C LEU A 113 -8.22 11.99 7.06
N VAL A 114 -8.54 12.25 5.80
CA VAL A 114 -8.65 11.23 4.75
C VAL A 114 -7.87 11.68 3.51
N CYS A 115 -7.01 10.81 3.01
CA CYS A 115 -6.48 10.91 1.65
C CYS A 115 -7.57 10.55 0.65
N VAL A 116 -7.92 11.47 -0.24
CA VAL A 116 -8.98 11.27 -1.23
C VAL A 116 -8.43 11.47 -2.63
N GLU A 117 -8.52 10.41 -3.45
CA GLU A 117 -8.06 10.42 -4.83
C GLU A 117 -8.69 11.58 -5.60
N GLU A 118 -7.87 12.29 -6.42
CA GLU A 118 -8.22 13.45 -7.25
C GLU A 118 -8.76 14.67 -6.48
N VAL A 119 -8.79 14.62 -5.13
CA VAL A 119 -9.30 15.70 -4.27
C VAL A 119 -8.20 16.27 -3.36
N GLY A 120 -7.42 15.42 -2.71
CA GLY A 120 -6.40 15.80 -1.74
C GLY A 120 -6.65 15.27 -0.32
N ILE A 121 -6.27 16.04 0.69
CA ILE A 121 -6.54 15.71 2.10
C ILE A 121 -7.83 16.38 2.56
N VAL A 122 -8.78 15.58 3.02
CA VAL A 122 -10.11 16.03 3.47
C VAL A 122 -10.25 15.79 4.96
N GLU A 123 -10.63 16.80 5.71
CA GLU A 123 -11.11 16.72 7.09
C GLU A 123 -12.61 16.39 7.11
N ILE A 124 -12.99 15.38 7.87
CA ILE A 124 -14.40 15.04 8.12
C ILE A 124 -14.62 15.19 9.63
N ARG A 125 -15.52 16.08 10.00
CA ARG A 125 -15.85 16.35 11.39
C ARG A 125 -16.84 15.33 11.94
N LYS A 126 -17.01 15.34 13.26
CA LYS A 126 -17.94 14.42 13.98
C LYS A 126 -19.39 14.49 13.51
N ASP A 127 -19.81 15.63 12.97
CA ASP A 127 -21.15 15.84 12.39
C ASP A 127 -21.26 15.41 10.92
N GLY A 128 -20.15 14.87 10.34
CA GLY A 128 -20.07 14.48 8.93
C GLY A 128 -19.76 15.63 7.96
N SER A 129 -19.64 16.87 8.45
CA SER A 129 -19.24 18.01 7.61
C SER A 129 -17.80 17.83 7.10
N GLN A 130 -17.54 18.28 5.87
CA GLN A 130 -16.29 18.04 5.16
C GLN A 130 -15.61 19.34 4.78
N LYS A 131 -14.27 19.35 4.84
CA LYS A 131 -13.43 20.45 4.37
C LYS A 131 -12.17 19.89 3.71
N THR A 132 -11.89 20.27 2.47
CA THR A 132 -10.59 20.01 1.86
C THR A 132 -9.53 20.90 2.50
N LEU A 133 -8.56 20.29 3.17
CA LEU A 133 -7.45 20.99 3.81
C LEU A 133 -6.32 21.26 2.83
N ILE A 134 -5.95 20.26 2.01
CA ILE A 134 -4.81 20.30 1.10
C ILE A 134 -5.26 19.74 -0.25
N SER A 135 -5.21 20.56 -1.30
CA SER A 135 -5.58 20.15 -2.67
C SER A 135 -4.45 20.39 -3.68
N LYS A 136 -3.32 20.95 -3.24
CA LYS A 136 -2.16 21.25 -4.08
C LYS A 136 -0.87 20.83 -3.40
N LEU A 137 0.12 20.51 -4.20
CA LEU A 137 1.51 20.30 -3.78
C LEU A 137 2.24 21.63 -3.58
N PRO A 138 3.45 21.64 -2.98
CA PRO A 138 4.22 22.87 -2.75
C PRO A 138 4.56 23.68 -4.02
N ASP A 139 4.64 22.99 -5.17
CA ASP A 139 4.86 23.61 -6.47
C ASP A 139 3.59 24.20 -7.14
N GLY A 140 2.44 24.07 -6.44
CA GLY A 140 1.14 24.54 -6.91
C GLY A 140 0.39 23.55 -7.80
N SER A 141 0.99 22.41 -8.17
CA SER A 141 0.32 21.35 -8.93
C SER A 141 -0.79 20.68 -8.12
N PRO A 142 -1.83 20.12 -8.75
CA PRO A 142 -2.91 19.43 -8.04
C PRO A 142 -2.40 18.21 -7.27
N LEU A 143 -2.86 18.04 -6.03
CA LEU A 143 -2.64 16.84 -5.22
C LEU A 143 -3.65 15.76 -5.64
N ARG A 144 -3.28 14.95 -6.62
CA ARG A 144 -4.19 13.96 -7.22
C ARG A 144 -4.20 12.61 -6.53
N PHE A 145 -3.05 12.18 -6.03
CA PHE A 145 -2.90 10.81 -5.54
C PHE A 145 -2.26 10.75 -4.13
N PRO A 146 -2.84 11.43 -3.12
CA PRO A 146 -2.48 11.18 -1.74
C PRO A 146 -2.91 9.78 -1.35
N HIS A 147 -2.07 9.02 -0.61
CA HIS A 147 -2.37 7.62 -0.34
C HIS A 147 -2.39 7.28 1.16
N GLY A 148 -1.24 7.19 1.80
CA GLY A 148 -1.13 6.98 3.24
C GLY A 148 -1.06 8.31 3.99
N ILE A 149 -1.50 8.34 5.24
CA ILE A 149 -1.47 9.52 6.10
C ILE A 149 -1.23 9.10 7.54
N ASP A 150 -0.41 9.88 8.24
CA ASP A 150 -0.25 9.81 9.69
C ASP A 150 -0.06 11.20 10.28
N ILE A 151 -0.23 11.34 11.59
CA ILE A 151 -0.19 12.62 12.30
C ILE A 151 0.63 12.50 13.57
N SER A 152 1.57 13.42 13.77
CA SER A 152 2.37 13.49 15.01
C SER A 152 1.56 14.05 16.20
N LYS A 153 2.06 13.84 17.39
CA LYS A 153 1.46 14.33 18.64
C LYS A 153 1.32 15.84 18.67
N ASP A 154 2.22 16.56 18.00
CA ASP A 154 2.15 18.01 17.85
C ASP A 154 1.25 18.45 16.69
N GLY A 155 0.58 17.54 15.98
CA GLY A 155 -0.40 17.84 14.93
C GLY A 155 0.18 18.08 13.55
N LYS A 156 1.45 17.76 13.30
CA LYS A 156 2.04 17.78 11.97
C LYS A 156 1.56 16.56 11.18
N ILE A 157 1.07 16.80 9.98
CA ILE A 157 0.55 15.77 9.07
C ILE A 157 1.68 15.28 8.17
N TYR A 158 1.76 13.98 7.97
CA TYR A 158 2.65 13.31 7.03
C TYR A 158 1.82 12.47 6.09
N PHE A 159 2.02 12.61 4.79
CA PHE A 159 1.29 11.81 3.82
C PHE A 159 2.15 11.44 2.62
N THR A 160 1.83 10.30 2.03
CA THR A 160 2.44 9.86 0.79
C THR A 160 1.65 10.35 -0.41
N VAL A 161 2.36 10.63 -1.50
CA VAL A 161 1.81 10.80 -2.85
C VAL A 161 2.36 9.67 -3.69
N SER A 162 1.51 8.73 -4.09
CA SER A 162 1.99 7.52 -4.76
C SER A 162 2.57 7.79 -6.13
N SER A 163 2.00 8.72 -6.87
CA SER A 163 2.47 9.12 -8.19
C SER A 163 2.20 10.58 -8.47
N ARG A 164 3.15 11.22 -9.16
CA ARG A 164 2.97 12.56 -9.74
C ARG A 164 2.45 12.51 -11.18
N SER A 165 2.55 11.35 -11.82
CA SER A 165 2.26 11.18 -13.26
C SER A 165 0.98 10.39 -13.52
N TYR A 166 0.66 9.42 -12.68
CA TYR A 166 -0.43 8.47 -12.93
C TYR A 166 -1.49 8.53 -11.83
N SER A 167 -2.73 8.26 -12.21
CA SER A 167 -3.87 8.08 -11.30
C SER A 167 -3.93 6.64 -10.75
N LEU A 168 -4.82 6.38 -9.79
CA LEU A 168 -5.06 5.03 -9.29
C LEU A 168 -5.46 4.03 -10.40
N ARG A 169 -6.22 4.48 -11.40
CA ARG A 169 -6.64 3.65 -12.53
C ARG A 169 -5.46 3.25 -13.43
N GLU A 170 -4.41 4.04 -13.41
CA GLU A 170 -3.18 3.83 -14.19
C GLU A 170 -2.05 3.23 -13.34
N SER A 171 -2.34 2.78 -12.12
CA SER A 171 -1.34 2.22 -11.19
C SER A 171 -0.53 1.05 -11.77
N PHE A 172 -1.10 0.32 -12.73
CA PHE A 172 -0.38 -0.69 -13.50
C PHE A 172 0.85 -0.11 -14.23
N LEU A 173 0.79 1.14 -14.72
CA LEU A 173 1.93 1.78 -15.37
C LEU A 173 3.04 2.12 -14.36
N GLU A 174 2.68 2.46 -13.11
CA GLU A 174 3.68 2.62 -12.05
C GLU A 174 4.37 1.30 -11.71
N GLU A 175 3.64 0.19 -11.66
CA GLU A 175 4.21 -1.14 -11.44
C GLU A 175 5.12 -1.56 -12.60
N LEU A 176 4.65 -1.38 -13.84
CA LEU A 176 5.40 -1.71 -15.05
C LEU A 176 6.70 -0.91 -15.17
N PHE A 177 6.61 0.42 -15.04
CA PHE A 177 7.79 1.29 -15.19
C PHE A 177 8.68 1.30 -13.95
N SER A 178 8.09 1.17 -12.77
CA SER A 178 8.76 1.21 -11.47
C SER A 178 9.79 2.35 -11.39
N ARG A 179 9.28 3.60 -11.47
CA ARG A 179 10.10 4.82 -11.43
C ARG A 179 9.97 5.50 -10.06
N PRO A 180 10.99 6.24 -9.60
CA PRO A 180 10.92 7.03 -8.37
C PRO A 180 10.04 8.28 -8.60
N ASN A 181 8.72 8.09 -8.67
CA ASN A 181 7.74 9.10 -9.05
C ASN A 181 6.84 9.52 -7.87
N GLY A 182 7.01 8.90 -6.72
CA GLY A 182 6.29 9.19 -5.51
C GLY A 182 7.05 10.08 -4.55
N MET A 183 6.38 10.59 -3.52
CA MET A 183 6.97 11.46 -2.52
C MET A 183 6.30 11.35 -1.15
N ILE A 184 6.98 11.88 -0.13
CA ILE A 184 6.40 12.21 1.18
C ILE A 184 6.29 13.72 1.28
N VAL A 185 5.11 14.17 1.65
CA VAL A 185 4.84 15.59 1.95
C VAL A 185 4.46 15.72 3.41
N THR A 186 4.91 16.81 4.04
CA THR A 186 4.51 17.16 5.40
C THR A 186 3.74 18.47 5.39
N ALA A 187 2.79 18.61 6.30
CA ALA A 187 2.06 19.86 6.55
C ALA A 187 2.13 20.22 8.03
N ASP A 188 2.55 21.44 8.33
CA ASP A 188 2.51 21.95 9.69
C ASP A 188 1.06 22.34 10.12
N LYS A 189 0.89 22.82 11.35
CA LYS A 189 -0.42 23.27 11.88
C LYS A 189 -1.08 24.39 11.07
N ASN A 190 -0.29 25.17 10.33
CA ASN A 190 -0.77 26.23 9.45
C ASN A 190 -1.01 25.73 8.03
N LEU A 191 -0.88 24.41 7.80
CA LEU A 191 -0.94 23.75 6.50
C LEU A 191 0.16 24.23 5.54
N THR A 192 1.32 24.70 6.07
CA THR A 192 2.51 24.97 5.27
C THR A 192 3.11 23.63 4.84
N LEU A 193 3.25 23.44 3.55
CA LEU A 193 3.71 22.18 2.98
C LEU A 193 5.21 22.16 2.76
N GLU A 194 5.82 21.00 3.01
CA GLU A 194 7.22 20.71 2.71
C GLU A 194 7.34 19.31 2.09
N ILE A 195 8.14 19.17 1.03
CA ILE A 195 8.51 17.88 0.49
C ILE A 195 9.66 17.32 1.34
N LEU A 196 9.41 16.20 2.02
CA LEU A 196 10.42 15.53 2.85
C LEU A 196 11.31 14.60 2.02
N ASN A 197 10.71 13.86 1.07
CA ASN A 197 11.39 12.99 0.11
C ASN A 197 10.57 12.93 -1.18
N GLN A 198 11.23 12.83 -2.36
CA GLN A 198 10.54 12.84 -3.67
C GLN A 198 10.99 11.72 -4.62
N ASP A 199 11.78 10.76 -4.13
CA ASP A 199 12.42 9.73 -4.95
C ASP A 199 11.94 8.32 -4.57
N LEU A 200 10.68 8.18 -4.11
CA LEU A 200 10.08 6.93 -3.69
C LEU A 200 9.31 6.24 -4.82
N TYR A 201 9.26 4.91 -4.76
CA TYR A 201 8.61 4.08 -5.76
C TYR A 201 7.19 3.73 -5.33
N TYR A 202 6.21 4.50 -5.81
CA TYR A 202 4.79 4.30 -5.52
C TYR A 202 4.50 4.15 -4.00
N PRO A 203 4.94 5.09 -3.16
CA PRO A 203 4.73 4.95 -1.72
C PRO A 203 3.24 4.92 -1.38
N THR A 204 2.81 3.94 -0.56
CA THR A 204 1.42 3.78 -0.15
C THR A 204 1.25 4.02 1.35
N GLY A 205 1.59 3.04 2.19
CA GLY A 205 1.50 3.19 3.63
C GLY A 205 2.56 4.13 4.20
N ILE A 206 2.21 4.83 5.26
CA ILE A 206 3.13 5.65 6.05
C ILE A 206 2.74 5.54 7.52
N ALA A 207 3.73 5.43 8.40
CA ALA A 207 3.52 5.44 9.85
C ALA A 207 4.69 6.08 10.58
N LEU A 208 4.40 6.87 11.60
CA LEU A 208 5.39 7.43 12.52
C LEU A 208 5.90 6.37 13.50
N SER A 209 7.20 6.39 13.78
CA SER A 209 7.76 5.68 14.91
C SER A 209 7.20 6.22 16.24
N SER A 210 7.18 5.40 17.29
CA SER A 210 6.57 5.77 18.57
C SER A 210 7.23 6.99 19.24
N ASN A 211 8.53 7.19 18.98
CA ASN A 211 9.31 8.34 19.40
C ASN A 211 9.32 9.50 18.37
N GLU A 212 8.62 9.33 17.23
CA GLU A 212 8.53 10.29 16.13
C GLU A 212 9.89 10.69 15.52
N GLU A 213 10.89 9.80 15.58
CA GLU A 213 12.22 10.06 15.02
C GLU A 213 12.32 9.72 13.53
N PHE A 214 11.48 8.79 13.04
CA PHE A 214 11.43 8.39 11.65
C PHE A 214 10.01 7.99 11.22
N LEU A 215 9.83 7.93 9.90
CA LEU A 215 8.66 7.35 9.25
C LEU A 215 9.03 6.00 8.64
N LEU A 216 8.11 5.04 8.68
CA LEU A 216 8.12 3.91 7.78
C LEU A 216 7.19 4.18 6.60
N VAL A 217 7.63 3.75 5.41
CA VAL A 217 6.89 3.90 4.16
C VAL A 217 6.94 2.61 3.39
N SER A 218 5.80 2.12 2.95
CA SER A 218 5.73 0.95 2.06
C SER A 218 5.90 1.37 0.60
N GLU A 219 6.75 0.64 -0.12
CA GLU A 219 6.97 0.75 -1.55
C GLU A 219 6.59 -0.57 -2.24
N PRO A 220 5.28 -0.73 -2.56
CA PRO A 220 4.68 -1.98 -3.03
C PRO A 220 5.43 -2.63 -4.20
N PHE A 221 5.72 -1.84 -5.24
CA PHE A 221 6.32 -2.32 -6.48
C PHE A 221 7.85 -2.48 -6.40
N ARG A 222 8.43 -2.27 -5.22
CA ARG A 222 9.80 -2.62 -4.85
C ARG A 222 9.84 -3.70 -3.76
N HIS A 223 8.68 -4.22 -3.37
CA HIS A 223 8.53 -5.26 -2.34
C HIS A 223 9.32 -4.94 -1.07
N ARG A 224 9.25 -3.69 -0.63
CA ARG A 224 10.04 -3.22 0.51
C ARG A 224 9.29 -2.23 1.40
N ILE A 225 9.82 -2.04 2.58
CA ILE A 225 9.50 -0.95 3.48
C ILE A 225 10.79 -0.17 3.69
N SER A 226 10.70 1.15 3.58
CA SER A 226 11.79 2.08 3.81
C SER A 226 11.55 2.90 5.06
N SER A 227 12.64 3.29 5.75
CA SER A 227 12.60 4.26 6.85
C SER A 227 13.14 5.61 6.38
N VAL A 228 12.52 6.69 6.83
CA VAL A 228 12.87 8.06 6.49
C VAL A 228 13.04 8.87 7.78
N PRO A 229 14.28 9.21 8.20
CA PRO A 229 14.54 10.00 9.38
C PRO A 229 13.91 11.39 9.30
N LEU A 230 13.37 11.86 10.43
CA LEU A 230 12.72 13.18 10.53
C LEU A 230 13.64 14.28 11.02
N TYR A 231 14.81 13.92 11.57
CA TYR A 231 15.75 14.85 12.19
C TYR A 231 17.21 14.54 11.78
N GLY A 232 18.09 15.49 12.08
CA GLY A 232 19.53 15.37 11.87
C GLY A 232 19.98 15.56 10.41
N SER A 233 21.24 15.24 10.13
CA SER A 233 21.85 15.42 8.80
C SER A 233 21.32 14.50 7.72
N LYS A 234 20.63 13.42 8.11
CA LYS A 234 20.00 12.43 7.20
C LYS A 234 18.50 12.62 7.08
N ARG A 235 17.96 13.76 7.56
CA ARG A 235 16.53 14.05 7.45
C ARG A 235 16.04 13.90 6.00
N GLY A 236 14.99 13.14 5.81
CA GLY A 236 14.39 12.88 4.51
C GLY A 236 15.12 11.82 3.65
N ALA A 237 16.32 11.37 4.06
CA ALA A 237 17.03 10.34 3.31
C ALA A 237 16.41 8.97 3.54
N GLU A 238 16.11 8.27 2.45
CA GLU A 238 15.59 6.90 2.51
C GLU A 238 16.67 5.93 3.00
N LYS A 239 16.25 4.97 3.83
CA LYS A 239 17.03 3.80 4.22
C LYS A 239 16.13 2.56 4.16
N PHE A 240 16.58 1.49 3.56
CA PHE A 240 15.83 0.23 3.52
C PHE A 240 15.66 -0.33 4.93
N PHE A 241 14.43 -0.69 5.25
CA PHE A 241 14.04 -1.20 6.56
C PHE A 241 13.71 -2.69 6.50
N LEU A 242 12.89 -3.11 5.54
CA LEU A 242 12.61 -4.50 5.22
C LEU A 242 12.52 -4.63 3.70
N THR A 243 13.28 -5.56 3.13
CA THR A 243 13.35 -5.81 1.68
C THR A 243 12.90 -7.22 1.34
N ASN A 244 12.70 -7.49 0.06
CA ASN A 244 12.36 -8.81 -0.47
C ASN A 244 11.09 -9.41 0.16
N ILE A 245 10.13 -8.56 0.51
CA ILE A 245 8.85 -8.97 1.07
C ILE A 245 8.17 -9.93 0.09
N PRO A 246 7.64 -11.08 0.57
CA PRO A 246 7.02 -12.10 -0.28
C PRO A 246 5.61 -11.70 -0.74
N GLY A 247 5.44 -10.49 -1.24
CA GLY A 247 4.19 -9.92 -1.73
C GLY A 247 4.26 -8.40 -1.86
N ILE A 248 3.12 -7.77 -1.96
CA ILE A 248 2.95 -6.33 -2.18
C ILE A 248 2.55 -5.69 -0.85
N PRO A 249 3.45 -4.97 -0.12
CA PRO A 249 3.09 -4.29 1.13
C PRO A 249 2.11 -3.14 0.88
N ALA A 250 1.08 -3.01 1.73
CA ALA A 250 0.06 -1.98 1.62
C ALA A 250 0.19 -0.91 2.72
N LEU A 251 -0.91 -0.53 3.38
CA LEU A 251 -0.88 0.47 4.45
C LEU A 251 -0.12 -0.05 5.67
N ILE A 252 0.59 0.87 6.33
CA ILE A 252 1.29 0.63 7.58
C ILE A 252 0.58 1.42 8.68
N SER A 253 0.45 0.84 9.86
CA SER A 253 0.06 1.55 11.07
C SER A 253 1.09 1.35 12.16
N GLY A 254 1.43 2.41 12.90
CA GLY A 254 2.33 2.36 14.06
C GLY A 254 1.54 2.45 15.36
N ASN A 255 1.84 1.59 16.33
CA ASN A 255 1.31 1.68 17.68
C ASN A 255 2.21 0.96 18.69
N GLY A 256 2.62 1.68 19.75
CA GLY A 256 3.29 1.09 20.90
C GLY A 256 4.65 0.43 20.62
N GLY A 257 5.43 0.95 19.67
CA GLY A 257 6.75 0.41 19.30
C GLY A 257 6.69 -0.72 18.28
N PHE A 258 5.52 -0.96 17.70
CA PHE A 258 5.33 -1.93 16.62
C PHE A 258 4.67 -1.28 15.42
N PHE A 259 5.05 -1.76 14.23
CA PHE A 259 4.40 -1.40 12.97
C PHE A 259 3.70 -2.62 12.40
N TRP A 260 2.47 -2.42 11.97
CA TRP A 260 1.65 -3.45 11.36
C TRP A 260 1.49 -3.17 9.88
N VAL A 261 1.73 -4.18 9.05
CA VAL A 261 1.60 -4.08 7.60
C VAL A 261 0.86 -5.28 7.02
N GLY A 262 -0.16 -4.99 6.21
CA GLY A 262 -0.86 -5.99 5.42
C GLY A 262 -0.16 -6.23 4.09
N ILE A 263 -0.18 -7.48 3.63
CA ILE A 263 0.36 -7.91 2.34
C ILE A 263 -0.80 -8.49 1.52
N PRO A 264 -1.58 -7.63 0.82
CA PRO A 264 -2.82 -8.06 0.18
C PRO A 264 -2.66 -9.01 -1.00
N TYR A 265 -1.49 -8.98 -1.67
CA TYR A 265 -1.28 -9.75 -2.90
C TYR A 265 0.09 -10.40 -2.92
N HIS A 266 0.17 -11.53 -3.62
CA HIS A 266 1.45 -12.12 -4.00
C HIS A 266 2.22 -11.21 -4.95
N ARG A 267 3.53 -11.41 -5.10
CA ARG A 267 4.32 -10.77 -6.16
C ARG A 267 3.79 -11.18 -7.53
N ASN A 268 3.87 -10.27 -8.48
CA ASN A 268 3.60 -10.57 -9.87
C ASN A 268 4.92 -10.91 -10.58
N GLU A 269 5.23 -12.19 -10.69
CA GLU A 269 6.49 -12.65 -11.27
C GLU A 269 6.72 -12.17 -12.72
N ILE A 270 5.66 -11.94 -13.49
CA ILE A 270 5.78 -11.44 -14.87
C ILE A 270 6.28 -10.00 -14.82
N LEU A 271 5.66 -9.16 -13.98
CA LEU A 271 6.05 -7.76 -13.84
C LEU A 271 7.43 -7.61 -13.18
N ASP A 272 7.73 -8.43 -12.17
CA ASP A 272 9.05 -8.44 -11.54
C ASP A 272 10.15 -8.73 -12.57
N LYS A 273 9.98 -9.75 -13.41
CA LYS A 273 10.93 -10.07 -14.49
C LYS A 273 11.05 -8.97 -15.54
N THR A 274 10.00 -8.19 -15.80
CA THR A 274 10.09 -7.07 -16.76
C THR A 274 10.99 -5.94 -16.26
N GLN A 275 11.26 -5.88 -14.95
CA GLN A 275 12.15 -4.86 -14.40
C GLN A 275 13.59 -5.02 -14.88
N GLU A 276 14.01 -6.22 -15.28
CA GLU A 276 15.32 -6.50 -15.85
C GLU A 276 15.47 -5.98 -17.30
N TYR A 277 14.36 -5.58 -17.95
CA TYR A 277 14.33 -5.25 -19.39
C TYR A 277 13.65 -3.90 -19.64
N PRO A 278 14.27 -2.77 -19.24
CA PRO A 278 13.64 -1.45 -19.32
C PRO A 278 13.22 -1.04 -20.74
N GLU A 279 13.93 -1.48 -21.77
CA GLU A 279 13.67 -1.13 -23.16
C GLU A 279 12.37 -1.70 -23.73
N ILE A 280 11.88 -2.82 -23.18
CA ILE A 280 10.63 -3.43 -23.65
C ILE A 280 9.39 -2.87 -22.96
N LYS A 281 9.55 -2.14 -21.84
CA LYS A 281 8.42 -1.64 -21.06
C LYS A 281 7.46 -0.76 -21.86
N ASN A 282 7.98 0.12 -22.70
CA ASN A 282 7.16 0.96 -23.58
C ASN A 282 6.34 0.13 -24.59
N LEU A 283 6.89 -0.98 -25.09
CA LEU A 283 6.16 -1.88 -25.98
C LEU A 283 5.03 -2.60 -25.24
N LEU A 284 5.27 -2.94 -23.97
CA LEU A 284 4.30 -3.65 -23.14
C LEU A 284 3.07 -2.80 -22.78
N THR A 285 3.17 -1.45 -22.77
CA THR A 285 2.03 -0.57 -22.47
C THR A 285 0.89 -0.69 -23.48
N GLY A 286 1.17 -1.13 -24.70
CA GLY A 286 0.15 -1.38 -25.73
C GLY A 286 -0.60 -2.71 -25.56
N LEU A 287 -0.19 -3.55 -24.64
CA LEU A 287 -0.81 -4.85 -24.40
C LEU A 287 -1.94 -4.75 -23.37
N PRO A 288 -3.01 -5.55 -23.53
CA PRO A 288 -4.07 -5.64 -22.54
C PRO A 288 -3.53 -6.09 -21.17
N VAL A 289 -3.92 -5.41 -20.08
CA VAL A 289 -3.43 -5.64 -18.72
C VAL A 289 -3.61 -7.11 -18.27
N PHE A 290 -4.66 -7.80 -18.74
CA PHE A 290 -4.90 -9.20 -18.36
C PHE A 290 -3.78 -10.17 -18.79
N LEU A 291 -2.92 -9.80 -19.76
CA LEU A 291 -1.78 -10.61 -20.20
C LEU A 291 -0.65 -10.64 -19.16
N PHE A 292 -0.63 -9.69 -18.24
CA PHE A 292 0.36 -9.64 -17.14
C PHE A 292 -0.09 -10.43 -15.90
N GLY A 293 -1.15 -11.20 -16.02
CA GLY A 293 -1.72 -11.97 -14.93
C GLY A 293 -2.67 -11.16 -14.06
N LYS A 294 -3.20 -11.79 -13.04
CA LYS A 294 -4.06 -11.16 -12.04
C LYS A 294 -3.31 -11.07 -10.72
N ASN A 295 -3.54 -10.01 -9.98
CA ASN A 295 -3.08 -9.95 -8.60
C ASN A 295 -3.80 -11.04 -7.80
N ILE A 296 -3.02 -12.00 -7.30
CA ILE A 296 -3.52 -13.12 -6.51
C ILE A 296 -3.60 -12.64 -5.06
N PRO A 297 -4.81 -12.63 -4.44
CA PRO A 297 -4.96 -12.22 -3.05
C PRO A 297 -4.11 -13.07 -2.13
N ARG A 298 -3.56 -12.46 -1.07
CA ARG A 298 -2.76 -13.12 -0.05
C ARG A 298 -3.28 -12.78 1.35
N GLY A 299 -3.32 -13.78 2.20
CA GLY A 299 -3.56 -13.64 3.64
C GLY A 299 -2.24 -13.59 4.40
N LEU A 300 -1.63 -12.39 4.50
CA LEU A 300 -0.37 -12.21 5.18
C LEU A 300 -0.31 -10.84 5.87
N VAL A 301 0.14 -10.85 7.13
CA VAL A 301 0.36 -9.65 7.95
C VAL A 301 1.68 -9.80 8.70
N PHE A 302 2.46 -8.73 8.75
CA PHE A 302 3.64 -8.64 9.61
C PHE A 302 3.46 -7.59 10.70
N ALA A 303 4.01 -7.89 11.88
CA ALA A 303 4.38 -6.87 12.86
C ALA A 303 5.91 -6.71 12.85
N LEU A 304 6.37 -5.46 12.83
CA LEU A 304 7.79 -5.10 12.83
C LEU A 304 8.09 -4.27 14.08
N ASN A 305 9.28 -4.44 14.65
CA ASN A 305 9.78 -3.54 15.67
C ASN A 305 10.51 -2.32 15.04
N ASP A 306 10.98 -1.39 15.88
CA ASP A 306 11.71 -0.20 15.45
C ASP A 306 13.06 -0.49 14.74
N PHE A 307 13.52 -1.75 14.79
CA PHE A 307 14.80 -2.20 14.19
C PHE A 307 14.63 -2.90 12.85
N GLY A 308 13.39 -3.23 12.47
CA GLY A 308 13.06 -3.96 11.22
C GLY A 308 12.91 -5.46 11.40
N ASP A 309 13.00 -5.97 12.63
CA ASP A 309 12.76 -7.38 12.88
C ASP A 309 11.27 -7.69 12.79
N ILE A 310 10.95 -8.81 12.16
CA ILE A 310 9.57 -9.34 12.12
C ILE A 310 9.29 -9.99 13.47
N THR A 311 8.43 -9.35 14.28
CA THR A 311 8.06 -9.82 15.61
C THR A 311 6.78 -10.65 15.62
N ALA A 312 5.96 -10.55 14.59
CA ALA A 312 4.83 -11.43 14.36
C ALA A 312 4.56 -11.60 12.87
N ASN A 313 4.10 -12.79 12.52
CA ASN A 313 3.74 -13.22 11.18
C ASN A 313 2.42 -13.97 11.26
N TYR A 314 1.35 -13.38 10.72
CA TYR A 314 0.02 -14.00 10.68
C TYR A 314 -0.37 -14.30 9.25
N GLN A 315 -0.77 -15.53 8.99
CA GLN A 315 -1.15 -15.99 7.65
C GLN A 315 -2.50 -16.72 7.65
N ASP A 316 -3.20 -16.62 6.50
CA ASP A 316 -4.07 -17.67 5.99
C ASP A 316 -3.31 -18.32 4.84
N PHE A 317 -2.58 -19.40 5.12
CA PHE A 317 -1.69 -20.03 4.14
C PHE A 317 -2.45 -20.58 2.93
N SER A 318 -3.74 -20.85 3.06
CA SER A 318 -4.59 -21.27 1.96
C SER A 318 -5.10 -20.11 1.10
N ASP A 319 -4.92 -18.85 1.56
CA ASP A 319 -5.47 -17.63 0.95
C ASP A 319 -6.99 -17.72 0.66
N SER A 320 -7.69 -18.55 1.45
CA SER A 320 -9.06 -18.97 1.12
C SER A 320 -10.14 -18.13 1.78
N SER A 321 -9.90 -17.60 2.96
CA SER A 321 -10.93 -16.91 3.76
C SER A 321 -10.53 -15.52 4.21
N VAL A 322 -9.28 -15.31 4.64
CA VAL A 322 -8.78 -14.03 5.12
C VAL A 322 -7.61 -13.57 4.25
N ALA A 323 -7.91 -13.07 3.06
CA ALA A 323 -6.92 -12.63 2.09
C ALA A 323 -7.18 -11.18 1.64
N GLY A 324 -6.22 -10.57 0.94
CA GLY A 324 -6.34 -9.21 0.45
C GLY A 324 -6.30 -8.17 1.56
N ILE A 325 -5.45 -8.36 2.58
CA ILE A 325 -5.34 -7.47 3.75
C ILE A 325 -4.63 -6.18 3.36
N THR A 326 -5.37 -5.09 3.21
CA THR A 326 -4.86 -3.77 2.82
C THR A 326 -4.46 -2.88 3.99
N ALA A 327 -5.07 -3.07 5.14
CA ALA A 327 -4.76 -2.31 6.34
C ALA A 327 -4.88 -3.18 7.59
N VAL A 328 -4.03 -2.89 8.56
CA VAL A 328 -4.01 -3.53 9.88
C VAL A 328 -3.91 -2.44 10.93
N LEU A 329 -4.68 -2.52 12.00
CA LEU A 329 -4.63 -1.59 13.12
C LEU A 329 -4.69 -2.32 14.45
N ASN A 330 -3.69 -2.13 15.30
CA ASN A 330 -3.76 -2.58 16.67
C ASN A 330 -4.49 -1.52 17.52
N HIS A 331 -5.60 -1.90 18.14
CA HIS A 331 -6.38 -1.01 19.00
C HIS A 331 -6.97 -1.76 20.18
N ALA A 332 -6.77 -1.22 21.38
CA ALA A 332 -7.33 -1.77 22.65
C ALA A 332 -7.09 -3.28 22.82
N GLY A 333 -5.88 -3.74 22.49
CA GLY A 333 -5.46 -5.15 22.64
C GLY A 333 -6.10 -6.10 21.62
N ASN A 334 -6.60 -5.59 20.50
CA ASN A 334 -7.05 -6.37 19.35
C ASN A 334 -6.37 -5.88 18.07
N ILE A 335 -6.23 -6.77 17.11
CA ILE A 335 -5.78 -6.48 15.77
C ILE A 335 -7.01 -6.46 14.87
N TYR A 336 -7.20 -5.36 14.14
CA TYR A 336 -8.24 -5.21 13.14
C TYR A 336 -7.62 -5.31 11.76
N LEU A 337 -8.26 -6.06 10.87
CA LEU A 337 -7.77 -6.43 9.54
C LEU A 337 -8.80 -6.01 8.50
N VAL A 338 -8.41 -5.20 7.53
CA VAL A 338 -9.28 -4.81 6.40
C VAL A 338 -8.96 -5.69 5.22
N SER A 339 -9.93 -6.48 4.76
CA SER A 339 -9.82 -7.28 3.55
C SER A 339 -10.60 -6.65 2.40
N SER A 340 -9.85 -6.08 1.45
CA SER A 340 -10.47 -5.46 0.27
C SER A 340 -11.11 -6.48 -0.67
N THR A 341 -10.61 -7.70 -0.71
CA THR A 341 -11.10 -8.75 -1.61
C THR A 341 -12.36 -9.44 -1.08
N THR A 342 -12.48 -9.63 0.23
CA THR A 342 -13.69 -10.20 0.84
C THR A 342 -14.76 -9.15 1.13
N GLY A 343 -14.39 -7.87 1.10
CA GLY A 343 -15.30 -6.77 1.46
C GLY A 343 -15.58 -6.70 2.97
N LYS A 344 -14.69 -7.23 3.82
CA LYS A 344 -14.96 -7.37 5.27
C LYS A 344 -13.82 -6.82 6.12
N ILE A 345 -14.15 -6.56 7.38
CA ILE A 345 -13.19 -6.24 8.42
C ILE A 345 -13.24 -7.34 9.46
N ALA A 346 -12.07 -7.88 9.80
CA ALA A 346 -11.92 -8.88 10.84
C ALA A 346 -11.26 -8.29 12.09
N LYS A 347 -11.42 -8.98 13.21
CA LYS A 347 -10.78 -8.70 14.48
C LYS A 347 -10.22 -9.99 15.08
N MET A 348 -9.03 -9.93 15.66
CA MET A 348 -8.42 -11.04 16.40
C MET A 348 -7.62 -10.54 17.59
N LYS A 349 -7.29 -11.44 18.52
CA LYS A 349 -6.29 -11.17 19.55
C LYS A 349 -4.89 -11.35 18.97
N PRO A 350 -3.89 -10.56 19.42
CA PRO A 350 -2.50 -10.88 19.13
C PRO A 350 -2.18 -12.28 19.66
N ILE A 351 -1.58 -13.12 18.84
CA ILE A 351 -1.03 -14.41 19.26
C ILE A 351 0.37 -14.11 19.76
N ILE A 352 0.58 -14.26 21.06
CA ILE A 352 1.88 -14.12 21.70
C ILE A 352 2.54 -15.49 21.62
N GLU A 353 3.37 -15.71 20.61
CA GLU A 353 4.35 -16.79 20.69
C GLU A 353 5.40 -16.36 21.72
N GLU A 354 5.69 -17.22 22.70
CA GLU A 354 6.86 -17.02 23.56
C GLU A 354 8.08 -16.98 22.62
N ILE A 355 8.64 -15.79 22.44
CA ILE A 355 9.87 -15.62 21.68
C ILE A 355 10.94 -16.36 22.46
N GLN A 356 11.26 -17.58 22.05
CA GLN A 356 12.45 -18.26 22.52
C GLN A 356 13.65 -17.48 22.01
N PHE A 357 14.23 -16.66 22.88
CA PHE A 357 15.53 -16.06 22.65
C PHE A 357 16.56 -17.19 22.57
N PHE A 358 17.06 -17.47 21.39
CA PHE A 358 18.25 -18.29 21.17
C PHE A 358 19.50 -17.41 21.14
#